data_d64d37c01f7a6cad684d9b57b7db23ba
#
_entry.id   d64d37c01f7a6cad684d9b57b7db23ba
#
_cell.length_a   1.000
_cell.length_b   1.000
_cell.length_c   1.000
_cell.angle_alpha   90.00
_cell.angle_beta   90.00
_cell.angle_gamma   90.00
#
_symmetry.space_group_name_H-M   'P 1'
#
loop_
_entity.id
_entity.type
_entity.pdbx_description
1 polymer ?
#
loop_
_entity_poly.entity_id
_entity_poly.type
_entity_poly.pdbx_seq_one_letter_code
_entity_poly.pdbx_strand_id
1 'polypeptide(L)'
;MSRKRCILGACVVVVVILAAVGLTLGLTLGLRDKDDTSPQVGQTPASTAAPSVTSPPFPTGLGVYRRAAVATDYGPCSEMARDILQDGGSAVDAAVTATLCLGVASPQSSGLGGGLFMVIYGRNGSTETINAYQTAPAAADFDMFVDDTDQANYRARAICVPGELAGLWAAHQKYGVLPWKQLVTPVINMAEHGFPLAWHTAYCLKILQKKFNRWPILRELYTKPDGSLMESGDNITAPAGLVQTLRAIAEGGVTALYGGDVGRKLVQDVRDQGGIMTLEDLTSYNVTWEDPVVLNMGEGQRRVMSTPVTSSGNLVQFTVSIMDECNLASVNLSSYEGKLKMYHYFIEASTFAIGLRLHSGDFGKAETKKSVAALSSKEYARTICSKINETYVTYPSGRDYDTFNDLPETSRADPALEQADEGEAVDTMNGDTSHLSVYSEQGDAVSMTTSVGRYFGSRTFSNQTGIFLNGHMGNLYYNGRSPSWEANRLAPGARVMSTMSPSIIADEGGALGIIGSSGGLRIISTNAWVLLRSLWGSESLSEMIDSPRVYPYRSVSVSRTYYEKDFPEDLVEGLKAMGHNMVSTSSFAAAQGILRGPGPVIQAHSDRRKHGYPAGY
;
A
#
# COMPACT_ATOMS: atom_id res chain seq x y z
N MET A 1 36.20 -21.57 -47.41
CA MET A 1 34.96 -21.71 -48.25
C MET A 1 34.05 -22.84 -47.77
N SER A 2 33.80 -23.01 -46.46
CA SER A 2 33.08 -24.22 -45.98
C SER A 2 31.89 -23.91 -45.02
N ARG A 3 31.69 -22.67 -44.55
CA ARG A 3 30.57 -22.33 -43.66
C ARG A 3 29.34 -21.71 -44.34
N LYS A 4 29.41 -21.23 -45.56
CA LYS A 4 28.27 -20.63 -46.29
C LYS A 4 27.37 -21.64 -47.04
N ARG A 5 27.83 -22.90 -47.22
CA ARG A 5 27.02 -23.94 -47.89
C ARG A 5 26.07 -24.72 -46.96
N CYS A 6 26.34 -24.74 -45.65
CA CYS A 6 25.46 -25.42 -44.68
C CYS A 6 24.21 -24.60 -44.32
N ILE A 7 24.26 -23.27 -44.39
CA ILE A 7 23.11 -22.42 -44.00
C ILE A 7 22.05 -22.39 -45.12
N LEU A 8 22.45 -22.50 -46.38
CA LEU A 8 21.48 -22.52 -47.50
C LEU A 8 20.70 -23.85 -47.60
N GLY A 9 21.34 -24.98 -47.20
CA GLY A 9 20.66 -26.29 -47.19
C GLY A 9 19.58 -26.41 -46.10
N ALA A 10 19.80 -25.81 -44.92
CA ALA A 10 18.86 -25.84 -43.82
C ALA A 10 17.61 -24.97 -44.07
N CYS A 11 17.77 -23.82 -44.73
CA CYS A 11 16.64 -22.95 -45.08
C CYS A 11 15.72 -23.55 -46.15
N VAL A 12 16.26 -24.32 -47.12
CA VAL A 12 15.44 -24.95 -48.19
C VAL A 12 14.59 -26.10 -47.61
N VAL A 13 15.11 -26.88 -46.65
CA VAL A 13 14.36 -27.97 -46.03
C VAL A 13 13.22 -27.46 -45.14
N VAL A 14 13.39 -26.33 -44.44
CA VAL A 14 12.36 -25.75 -43.61
C VAL A 14 11.23 -25.15 -44.48
N VAL A 15 11.54 -24.53 -45.61
CA VAL A 15 10.51 -23.98 -46.55
C VAL A 15 9.70 -25.10 -47.20
N VAL A 16 10.30 -26.24 -47.55
CA VAL A 16 9.62 -27.40 -48.13
C VAL A 16 8.70 -28.08 -47.11
N ILE A 17 9.08 -28.15 -45.82
CA ILE A 17 8.26 -28.73 -44.79
C ILE A 17 7.05 -27.82 -44.44
N LEU A 18 7.23 -26.49 -44.48
CA LEU A 18 6.12 -25.55 -44.27
C LEU A 18 5.13 -25.50 -45.44
N ALA A 19 5.61 -25.72 -46.66
CA ALA A 19 4.74 -25.85 -47.83
C ALA A 19 3.93 -27.15 -47.86
N ALA A 20 4.49 -28.27 -47.35
CA ALA A 20 3.80 -29.57 -47.29
C ALA A 20 2.72 -29.59 -46.17
N VAL A 21 2.93 -28.89 -45.06
CA VAL A 21 1.93 -28.76 -43.99
C VAL A 21 0.81 -27.80 -44.37
N GLY A 22 1.08 -26.76 -45.18
CA GLY A 22 0.06 -25.85 -45.70
C GLY A 22 -0.90 -26.48 -46.73
N LEU A 23 -0.41 -27.45 -47.54
CA LEU A 23 -1.24 -28.17 -48.53
C LEU A 23 -2.11 -29.27 -47.93
N THR A 24 -1.76 -29.85 -46.78
CA THR A 24 -2.58 -30.86 -46.11
C THR A 24 -3.71 -30.28 -45.26
N LEU A 25 -3.62 -29.00 -44.84
CA LEU A 25 -4.69 -28.30 -44.11
C LEU A 25 -5.70 -27.60 -45.04
N GLY A 26 -5.35 -27.38 -46.31
CA GLY A 26 -6.23 -26.72 -47.31
C GLY A 26 -7.21 -27.66 -48.02
N LEU A 27 -7.04 -28.99 -47.90
CA LEU A 27 -7.85 -30.00 -48.60
C LEU A 27 -8.94 -30.66 -47.76
N THR A 28 -9.11 -30.26 -46.51
CA THR A 28 -10.17 -30.81 -45.63
C THR A 28 -11.33 -29.86 -45.34
N LEU A 29 -11.37 -28.67 -45.96
CA LEU A 29 -12.40 -27.66 -45.72
C LEU A 29 -13.22 -27.24 -46.95
N GLY A 30 -13.35 -28.10 -47.95
CA GLY A 30 -14.20 -27.83 -49.10
C GLY A 30 -15.06 -29.05 -49.42
N LEU A 31 -16.38 -28.86 -49.43
CA LEU A 31 -17.50 -29.66 -49.91
C LEU A 31 -18.37 -30.30 -48.77
N ARG A 32 -19.42 -29.58 -48.44
CA ARG A 32 -20.75 -30.18 -48.25
C ARG A 32 -21.84 -29.13 -48.52
N ASP A 33 -22.57 -29.42 -49.56
CA ASP A 33 -23.77 -28.70 -49.99
C ASP A 33 -25.00 -29.02 -49.12
N LYS A 34 -25.97 -28.14 -49.22
CA LYS A 34 -27.30 -28.10 -48.63
C LYS A 34 -28.09 -29.41 -48.85
N ASP A 35 -28.84 -29.80 -47.84
CA ASP A 35 -30.28 -30.09 -48.03
C ASP A 35 -31.08 -30.01 -46.73
N ASP A 36 -32.25 -29.47 -46.90
CA ASP A 36 -33.30 -29.11 -45.97
C ASP A 36 -34.05 -30.37 -45.47
N THR A 37 -34.34 -30.47 -44.17
CA THR A 37 -35.59 -31.01 -43.62
C THR A 37 -35.52 -31.05 -42.09
N SER A 38 -36.42 -30.35 -41.42
CA SER A 38 -36.76 -30.56 -40.02
C SER A 38 -37.50 -31.86 -39.79
N PRO A 39 -37.34 -32.58 -38.66
CA PRO A 39 -38.37 -32.55 -37.64
C PRO A 39 -37.92 -32.71 -36.18
N GLN A 40 -38.69 -32.07 -35.30
CA GLN A 40 -39.11 -32.42 -33.95
C GLN A 40 -38.10 -32.91 -32.86
N VAL A 41 -37.98 -32.06 -31.86
CA VAL A 41 -38.04 -32.25 -30.41
C VAL A 41 -37.67 -33.64 -29.87
N GLY A 42 -36.51 -33.72 -29.29
CA GLY A 42 -36.12 -34.72 -28.29
C GLY A 42 -35.50 -34.01 -27.08
N GLN A 43 -36.19 -34.07 -25.95
CA GLN A 43 -35.69 -33.57 -24.66
C GLN A 43 -34.45 -34.34 -24.23
N THR A 44 -33.30 -33.66 -24.11
CA THR A 44 -32.13 -34.14 -23.39
C THR A 44 -32.15 -33.60 -21.94
N PRO A 45 -31.79 -34.40 -20.95
CA PRO A 45 -31.95 -34.00 -19.53
C PRO A 45 -31.02 -32.82 -19.19
N ALA A 46 -31.59 -31.91 -18.39
CA ALA A 46 -30.91 -30.75 -17.85
C ALA A 46 -29.61 -31.15 -17.13
N SER A 47 -28.50 -30.61 -17.62
CA SER A 47 -27.25 -30.55 -16.87
C SER A 47 -27.51 -29.70 -15.63
N THR A 48 -27.52 -30.32 -14.46
CA THR A 48 -27.52 -29.62 -13.18
C THR A 48 -26.18 -28.90 -13.03
N ALA A 49 -26.12 -27.65 -13.49
CA ALA A 49 -25.07 -26.73 -13.08
C ALA A 49 -25.14 -26.58 -11.56
N ALA A 50 -24.04 -26.88 -10.87
CA ALA A 50 -23.91 -26.64 -9.45
C ALA A 50 -24.26 -25.18 -9.16
N PRO A 51 -24.97 -24.86 -8.08
CA PRO A 51 -25.30 -23.48 -7.74
C PRO A 51 -24.00 -22.71 -7.55
N SER A 52 -23.79 -21.65 -8.32
CA SER A 52 -22.77 -20.67 -8.06
C SER A 52 -23.08 -20.07 -6.68
N VAL A 53 -22.25 -20.37 -5.70
CA VAL A 53 -22.28 -19.69 -4.39
C VAL A 53 -21.89 -18.25 -4.67
N THR A 54 -22.89 -17.41 -4.93
CA THR A 54 -22.73 -15.96 -4.85
C THR A 54 -22.58 -15.65 -3.38
N SER A 55 -21.35 -15.35 -2.95
CA SER A 55 -21.12 -14.72 -1.65
C SER A 55 -22.07 -13.53 -1.53
N PRO A 56 -22.72 -13.30 -0.36
CA PRO A 56 -23.57 -12.14 -0.19
C PRO A 56 -22.77 -10.90 -0.54
N PRO A 57 -23.34 -9.94 -1.28
CA PRO A 57 -22.63 -8.71 -1.62
C PRO A 57 -22.30 -8.02 -0.30
N PHE A 58 -21.01 -7.92 0.02
CA PHE A 58 -20.56 -7.02 1.08
C PHE A 58 -21.07 -5.61 0.74
N PRO A 59 -21.53 -4.81 1.71
CA PRO A 59 -21.99 -3.45 1.45
C PRO A 59 -20.80 -2.59 1.00
N THR A 60 -20.50 -2.58 -0.29
CA THR A 60 -19.40 -1.83 -0.92
C THR A 60 -19.76 -0.38 -1.23
N GLY A 61 -20.77 0.16 -0.55
CA GLY A 61 -21.29 1.49 -0.80
C GLY A 61 -20.67 2.58 0.08
N LEU A 62 -20.85 3.84 -0.36
CA LEU A 62 -20.58 5.01 0.45
C LEU A 62 -21.42 4.97 1.74
N GLY A 63 -20.75 4.95 2.90
CA GLY A 63 -21.40 5.12 4.20
C GLY A 63 -21.71 6.59 4.46
N VAL A 64 -22.90 6.88 4.96
CA VAL A 64 -23.31 8.23 5.37
C VAL A 64 -23.78 8.17 6.81
N TYR A 65 -23.08 8.86 7.68
CA TYR A 65 -23.25 8.84 9.12
C TYR A 65 -23.45 10.26 9.68
N ARG A 66 -23.75 10.37 10.96
CA ARG A 66 -24.04 11.68 11.58
C ARG A 66 -23.15 12.03 12.76
N ARG A 67 -22.58 11.04 13.44
CA ARG A 67 -21.86 11.24 14.70
C ARG A 67 -20.41 10.76 14.62
N ALA A 68 -20.20 9.55 14.12
CA ALA A 68 -18.89 8.95 14.05
C ALA A 68 -18.78 8.02 12.85
N ALA A 69 -17.55 7.80 12.35
CA ALA A 69 -17.30 6.89 11.26
C ALA A 69 -15.90 6.24 11.36
N VAL A 70 -15.82 5.03 10.85
CA VAL A 70 -14.56 4.26 10.68
C VAL A 70 -14.55 3.68 9.28
N ALA A 71 -13.41 3.75 8.58
CA ALA A 71 -13.18 3.10 7.30
C ALA A 71 -11.87 2.31 7.33
N THR A 72 -11.92 1.01 7.03
CA THR A 72 -10.76 0.12 7.00
C THR A 72 -10.78 -0.79 5.77
N ASP A 73 -9.69 -1.52 5.54
CA ASP A 73 -9.56 -2.52 4.47
C ASP A 73 -10.47 -3.76 4.66
N TYR A 74 -11.01 -3.95 5.86
CA TYR A 74 -11.85 -5.11 6.20
C TYR A 74 -13.03 -4.68 7.06
N GLY A 75 -14.24 -4.79 6.53
CA GLY A 75 -15.47 -4.25 7.14
C GLY A 75 -15.72 -4.66 8.59
N PRO A 76 -15.57 -5.94 8.99
CA PRO A 76 -15.73 -6.32 10.39
C PRO A 76 -14.80 -5.59 11.35
N CYS A 77 -13.60 -5.14 10.91
CA CYS A 77 -12.74 -4.28 11.72
C CYS A 77 -13.27 -2.84 11.84
N SER A 78 -13.95 -2.35 10.79
CA SER A 78 -14.65 -1.05 10.86
C SER A 78 -15.82 -1.12 11.86
N GLU A 79 -16.58 -2.21 11.86
CA GLU A 79 -17.69 -2.43 12.80
C GLU A 79 -17.19 -2.53 14.24
N MET A 80 -16.15 -3.34 14.49
CA MET A 80 -15.55 -3.49 15.81
C MET A 80 -15.05 -2.15 16.37
N ALA A 81 -14.40 -1.33 15.53
CA ALA A 81 -13.93 -0.01 15.93
C ALA A 81 -15.08 0.99 16.15
N ARG A 82 -16.16 0.92 15.35
CA ARG A 82 -17.40 1.66 15.60
C ARG A 82 -17.99 1.34 16.97
N ASP A 83 -18.03 0.07 17.33
CA ASP A 83 -18.56 -0.36 18.62
C ASP A 83 -17.74 0.21 19.80
N ILE A 84 -16.41 0.28 19.66
CA ILE A 84 -15.55 0.99 20.61
C ILE A 84 -15.93 2.48 20.75
N LEU A 85 -16.23 3.17 19.63
CA LEU A 85 -16.70 4.56 19.69
C LEU A 85 -18.06 4.67 20.37
N GLN A 86 -18.98 3.74 20.13
CA GLN A 86 -20.30 3.69 20.78
C GLN A 86 -20.20 3.42 22.29
N ASP A 87 -19.21 2.64 22.71
CA ASP A 87 -18.88 2.40 24.12
C ASP A 87 -18.24 3.61 24.83
N GLY A 88 -18.06 4.73 24.12
CA GLY A 88 -17.47 5.96 24.64
C GLY A 88 -15.95 6.05 24.49
N GLY A 89 -15.34 5.19 23.70
CA GLY A 89 -13.92 5.24 23.37
C GLY A 89 -13.55 6.46 22.52
N SER A 90 -12.28 6.85 22.58
CA SER A 90 -11.70 7.89 21.74
C SER A 90 -11.46 7.39 20.30
N ALA A 91 -11.15 8.30 19.37
CA ALA A 91 -10.72 7.93 18.04
C ALA A 91 -9.45 7.04 18.07
N VAL A 92 -8.57 7.24 19.06
CA VAL A 92 -7.38 6.40 19.26
C VAL A 92 -7.75 5.00 19.76
N ASP A 93 -8.70 4.87 20.70
CA ASP A 93 -9.17 3.56 21.16
C ASP A 93 -9.74 2.73 20.00
N ALA A 94 -10.58 3.35 19.18
CA ALA A 94 -11.12 2.72 17.97
C ALA A 94 -10.03 2.32 16.98
N ALA A 95 -9.03 3.19 16.76
CA ALA A 95 -7.90 2.91 15.88
C ALA A 95 -7.03 1.74 16.40
N VAL A 96 -6.81 1.64 17.71
CA VAL A 96 -6.11 0.50 18.34
C VAL A 96 -6.83 -0.81 18.03
N THR A 97 -8.14 -0.87 18.30
CA THR A 97 -8.94 -2.09 18.05
C THR A 97 -8.98 -2.45 16.57
N ALA A 98 -9.19 -1.46 15.68
CA ALA A 98 -9.19 -1.68 14.24
C ALA A 98 -7.85 -2.25 13.74
N THR A 99 -6.72 -1.72 14.23
CA THR A 99 -5.39 -2.17 13.81
C THR A 99 -5.10 -3.59 14.25
N LEU A 100 -5.37 -3.91 15.50
CA LEU A 100 -5.21 -5.28 16.02
C LEU A 100 -6.12 -6.27 15.26
N CYS A 101 -7.36 -5.85 14.93
CA CYS A 101 -8.28 -6.63 14.10
C CYS A 101 -7.71 -6.86 12.69
N LEU A 102 -7.19 -5.82 12.03
CA LEU A 102 -6.54 -5.93 10.72
C LEU A 102 -5.31 -6.84 10.75
N GLY A 103 -4.53 -6.80 11.83
CA GLY A 103 -3.39 -7.69 12.01
C GLY A 103 -3.76 -9.18 12.09
N VAL A 104 -4.99 -9.49 12.56
CA VAL A 104 -5.54 -10.85 12.57
C VAL A 104 -6.16 -11.21 11.21
N ALA A 105 -7.00 -10.33 10.65
CA ALA A 105 -7.78 -10.64 9.46
C ALA A 105 -7.00 -10.46 8.14
N SER A 106 -5.99 -9.60 8.14
CA SER A 106 -5.20 -9.24 6.97
C SER A 106 -3.69 -9.31 7.25
N PRO A 107 -3.16 -10.47 7.69
CA PRO A 107 -1.76 -10.62 8.09
C PRO A 107 -0.77 -10.47 6.93
N GLN A 108 -1.24 -10.50 5.68
CA GLN A 108 -0.42 -10.15 4.52
C GLN A 108 -0.07 -8.67 4.47
N SER A 109 -0.84 -7.80 5.16
CA SER A 109 -0.73 -6.33 5.07
C SER A 109 -0.30 -5.67 6.38
N SER A 110 -0.72 -6.20 7.54
CA SER A 110 -0.65 -5.57 8.86
C SER A 110 -0.35 -6.60 9.94
N GLY A 111 0.01 -6.17 11.14
CA GLY A 111 0.11 -7.01 12.31
C GLY A 111 1.29 -6.71 13.21
N LEU A 112 1.33 -7.38 14.36
CA LEU A 112 2.30 -7.19 15.45
C LEU A 112 3.77 -7.33 15.02
N GLY A 113 4.04 -7.98 13.89
CA GLY A 113 5.38 -8.08 13.31
C GLY A 113 5.75 -6.92 12.40
N GLY A 114 4.87 -5.93 12.24
CA GLY A 114 5.00 -4.75 11.39
C GLY A 114 5.28 -3.46 12.16
N GLY A 115 4.83 -2.34 11.57
CA GLY A 115 4.89 -1.02 12.19
C GLY A 115 3.99 -0.03 11.48
N LEU A 116 3.83 1.15 12.05
CA LEU A 116 2.83 2.12 11.63
C LEU A 116 3.34 3.57 11.61
N PHE A 117 2.60 4.39 10.87
CA PHE A 117 2.56 5.85 11.01
C PHE A 117 1.14 6.29 11.31
N MET A 118 0.98 7.28 12.19
CA MET A 118 -0.32 7.77 12.64
C MET A 118 -0.32 9.29 12.73
N VAL A 119 -1.39 9.92 12.26
CA VAL A 119 -1.73 11.31 12.54
C VAL A 119 -2.92 11.31 13.48
N ILE A 120 -2.80 12.01 14.60
CA ILE A 120 -3.84 12.20 15.61
C ILE A 120 -4.22 13.67 15.61
N TYR A 121 -5.49 13.96 15.36
CA TYR A 121 -6.08 15.29 15.42
C TYR A 121 -7.04 15.36 16.60
N GLY A 122 -6.76 16.25 17.54
CA GLY A 122 -7.63 16.52 18.68
C GLY A 122 -8.68 17.59 18.35
N ARG A 123 -9.85 17.47 18.92
CA ARG A 123 -10.97 18.44 18.79
C ARG A 123 -10.61 19.88 19.14
N ASN A 124 -9.52 20.09 19.87
CA ASN A 124 -8.97 21.42 20.17
C ASN A 124 -8.08 21.97 19.03
N GLY A 125 -7.96 21.27 17.91
CA GLY A 125 -7.10 21.65 16.77
C GLY A 125 -5.64 21.25 16.91
N SER A 126 -5.23 20.63 18.02
CA SER A 126 -3.87 20.08 18.17
C SER A 126 -3.69 18.89 17.22
N THR A 127 -2.49 18.73 16.69
CA THR A 127 -2.14 17.61 15.82
C THR A 127 -0.77 17.09 16.18
N GLU A 128 -0.67 15.79 16.34
CA GLU A 128 0.60 15.10 16.57
C GLU A 128 0.72 13.90 15.65
N THR A 129 1.95 13.47 15.41
CA THR A 129 2.21 12.26 14.63
C THR A 129 3.04 11.25 15.41
N ILE A 130 2.80 9.99 15.12
CA ILE A 130 3.55 8.86 15.64
C ILE A 130 4.28 8.20 14.49
N ASN A 131 5.59 8.04 14.66
CA ASN A 131 6.43 7.18 13.87
C ASN A 131 6.81 5.95 14.71
N ALA A 132 6.07 4.88 14.52
CA ALA A 132 6.32 3.56 15.10
C ALA A 132 6.65 2.56 13.98
N TYR A 133 7.41 3.04 12.98
CA TYR A 133 7.88 2.20 11.89
C TYR A 133 9.17 1.48 12.30
N GLN A 134 9.47 0.40 11.60
CA GLN A 134 10.53 -0.54 11.97
C GLN A 134 11.92 0.10 11.93
N THR A 135 12.82 -0.46 12.74
CA THR A 135 14.24 -0.11 12.74
C THR A 135 15.11 -1.33 12.44
N ALA A 136 16.25 -1.14 11.81
CA ALA A 136 17.22 -2.21 11.62
C ALA A 136 17.75 -2.72 12.98
N PRO A 137 17.88 -4.05 13.20
CA PRO A 137 18.50 -4.58 14.41
C PRO A 137 19.94 -4.07 14.60
N ALA A 138 20.44 -4.11 15.84
CA ALA A 138 21.80 -3.69 16.19
C ALA A 138 22.90 -4.47 15.45
N ALA A 139 22.62 -5.71 15.06
CA ALA A 139 23.53 -6.54 14.27
C ALA A 139 23.46 -6.32 12.76
N ALA A 140 22.71 -5.31 12.28
CA ALA A 140 22.61 -5.01 10.86
C ALA A 140 23.92 -4.38 10.34
N ASP A 141 24.33 -4.83 9.16
CA ASP A 141 25.54 -4.38 8.49
C ASP A 141 25.26 -4.04 7.01
N PHE A 142 25.99 -3.04 6.49
CA PHE A 142 25.80 -2.54 5.12
C PHE A 142 26.05 -3.61 4.05
N ASP A 143 26.97 -4.54 4.31
CA ASP A 143 27.39 -5.58 3.38
C ASP A 143 26.62 -6.90 3.54
N MET A 144 25.68 -6.97 4.50
CA MET A 144 25.04 -8.24 4.90
C MET A 144 24.22 -8.93 3.80
N PHE A 145 23.91 -8.25 2.68
CA PHE A 145 23.11 -8.78 1.56
C PHE A 145 23.87 -8.86 0.24
N VAL A 146 25.20 -8.62 0.24
CA VAL A 146 25.99 -8.56 -0.99
C VAL A 146 25.99 -9.89 -1.76
N ASP A 147 25.95 -11.02 -1.05
CA ASP A 147 25.96 -12.36 -1.65
C ASP A 147 24.57 -12.88 -2.05
N ASP A 148 23.48 -12.34 -1.43
CA ASP A 148 22.12 -12.76 -1.70
C ASP A 148 21.13 -11.61 -1.37
N THR A 149 20.86 -10.77 -2.36
CA THR A 149 19.97 -9.61 -2.24
C THR A 149 18.50 -9.99 -2.02
N ASP A 150 18.09 -11.22 -2.36
CA ASP A 150 16.74 -11.73 -2.07
C ASP A 150 16.47 -11.83 -0.56
N GLN A 151 17.52 -12.08 0.25
CA GLN A 151 17.41 -12.10 1.71
C GLN A 151 17.14 -10.73 2.33
N ALA A 152 17.31 -9.63 1.63
CA ALA A 152 16.91 -8.31 2.11
C ALA A 152 15.38 -8.14 2.17
N ASN A 153 14.65 -8.91 1.37
CA ASN A 153 13.20 -8.82 1.24
C ASN A 153 12.45 -9.99 1.87
N TYR A 154 13.09 -11.16 1.92
CA TYR A 154 12.46 -12.42 2.33
C TYR A 154 13.31 -13.16 3.34
N ARG A 155 12.67 -14.06 4.12
CA ARG A 155 13.28 -14.83 5.20
C ARG A 155 13.68 -13.98 6.41
N ALA A 156 14.21 -14.62 7.44
CA ALA A 156 14.42 -14.03 8.76
C ALA A 156 15.46 -12.89 8.79
N ARG A 157 16.40 -12.84 7.83
CA ARG A 157 17.37 -11.73 7.72
C ARG A 157 16.75 -10.42 7.21
N ALA A 158 15.58 -10.48 6.56
CA ALA A 158 14.85 -9.30 6.11
C ALA A 158 14.12 -8.55 7.23
N ILE A 159 14.06 -9.13 8.43
CA ILE A 159 13.23 -8.62 9.54
C ILE A 159 13.91 -7.43 10.21
N CYS A 160 13.18 -6.32 10.24
CA CYS A 160 13.45 -5.18 11.11
C CYS A 160 12.70 -5.34 12.43
N VAL A 161 13.15 -4.65 13.49
CA VAL A 161 12.50 -4.62 14.80
C VAL A 161 11.08 -4.07 14.64
N PRO A 162 10.03 -4.84 15.00
CA PRO A 162 8.65 -4.40 14.83
C PRO A 162 8.30 -3.26 15.81
N GLY A 163 7.42 -2.36 15.36
CA GLY A 163 7.03 -1.18 16.14
C GLY A 163 5.51 -1.03 16.34
N GLU A 164 4.67 -1.82 15.66
CA GLU A 164 3.21 -1.61 15.63
C GLU A 164 2.61 -1.57 17.05
N LEU A 165 2.84 -2.58 17.88
CA LEU A 165 2.29 -2.61 19.23
C LEU A 165 2.82 -1.46 20.11
N ALA A 166 4.09 -1.08 19.96
CA ALA A 166 4.66 0.03 20.71
C ALA A 166 3.97 1.36 20.33
N GLY A 167 3.69 1.58 19.04
CA GLY A 167 2.97 2.76 18.56
C GLY A 167 1.53 2.81 19.07
N LEU A 168 0.81 1.69 19.00
CA LEU A 168 -0.57 1.59 19.50
C LEU A 168 -0.63 1.85 21.01
N TRP A 169 0.31 1.26 21.76
CA TRP A 169 0.40 1.48 23.20
C TRP A 169 0.72 2.94 23.53
N ALA A 170 1.69 3.56 22.87
CA ALA A 170 2.06 4.95 23.10
C ALA A 170 0.87 5.90 22.80
N ALA A 171 0.14 5.66 21.72
CA ALA A 171 -1.07 6.43 21.40
C ALA A 171 -2.14 6.27 22.48
N HIS A 172 -2.42 5.02 22.90
CA HIS A 172 -3.40 4.73 23.94
C HIS A 172 -3.04 5.36 25.28
N GLN A 173 -1.76 5.31 25.72
CA GLN A 173 -1.34 5.92 26.98
C GLN A 173 -1.57 7.44 27.03
N LYS A 174 -1.58 8.11 25.89
CA LYS A 174 -1.75 9.57 25.78
C LYS A 174 -3.20 9.99 25.50
N TYR A 175 -3.92 9.23 24.67
CA TYR A 175 -5.22 9.60 24.12
C TYR A 175 -6.32 8.56 24.36
N GLY A 176 -5.99 7.40 24.92
CA GLY A 176 -6.98 6.37 25.24
C GLY A 176 -7.89 6.79 26.39
N VAL A 177 -9.13 6.37 26.32
CA VAL A 177 -10.18 6.61 27.31
C VAL A 177 -10.64 5.29 27.94
N LEU A 178 -10.80 4.26 27.12
CA LEU A 178 -11.21 2.94 27.59
C LEU A 178 -10.01 2.11 28.07
N PRO A 179 -10.23 1.17 29.02
CA PRO A 179 -9.18 0.26 29.46
C PRO A 179 -8.60 -0.53 28.27
N TRP A 180 -7.27 -0.63 28.19
CA TRP A 180 -6.56 -1.36 27.13
C TRP A 180 -7.12 -2.75 26.84
N LYS A 181 -7.38 -3.53 27.91
CA LYS A 181 -7.94 -4.88 27.78
C LYS A 181 -9.29 -4.90 27.06
N GLN A 182 -10.10 -3.85 27.25
CA GLN A 182 -11.41 -3.73 26.57
C GLN A 182 -11.23 -3.57 25.04
N LEU A 183 -10.17 -2.91 24.60
CA LEU A 183 -9.85 -2.72 23.18
C LEU A 183 -9.36 -4.00 22.50
N VAL A 184 -8.64 -4.84 23.23
CA VAL A 184 -8.06 -6.09 22.71
C VAL A 184 -9.04 -7.26 22.75
N THR A 185 -9.96 -7.28 23.72
CA THR A 185 -10.89 -8.40 23.95
C THR A 185 -11.75 -8.75 22.72
N PRO A 186 -12.36 -7.82 21.98
CA PRO A 186 -13.14 -8.13 20.78
C PRO A 186 -12.28 -8.84 19.71
N VAL A 187 -11.02 -8.43 19.56
CA VAL A 187 -10.07 -9.01 18.62
C VAL A 187 -9.72 -10.46 19.01
N ILE A 188 -9.52 -10.72 20.32
CA ILE A 188 -9.31 -12.09 20.84
C ILE A 188 -10.50 -12.97 20.49
N ASN A 189 -11.72 -12.47 20.73
CA ASN A 189 -12.95 -13.21 20.45
C ASN A 189 -13.07 -13.58 18.97
N MET A 190 -12.80 -12.62 18.07
CA MET A 190 -12.78 -12.86 16.63
C MET A 190 -11.72 -13.89 16.24
N ALA A 191 -10.50 -13.75 16.75
CA ALA A 191 -9.39 -14.64 16.44
C ALA A 191 -9.66 -16.11 16.89
N GLU A 192 -10.34 -16.28 18.01
CA GLU A 192 -10.60 -17.59 18.64
C GLU A 192 -11.82 -18.31 18.05
N HIS A 193 -12.91 -17.56 17.79
CA HIS A 193 -14.18 -18.16 17.34
C HIS A 193 -14.32 -18.20 15.82
N GLY A 194 -13.43 -17.52 15.09
CA GLY A 194 -13.41 -17.51 13.63
C GLY A 194 -14.03 -16.27 13.02
N PHE A 195 -13.62 -16.01 11.79
CA PHE A 195 -14.04 -14.87 10.99
C PHE A 195 -13.96 -15.21 9.49
N PRO A 196 -14.72 -14.54 8.62
CA PRO A 196 -14.64 -14.74 7.18
C PRO A 196 -13.27 -14.32 6.64
N LEU A 197 -12.61 -15.16 5.86
CA LEU A 197 -11.35 -14.82 5.20
C LEU A 197 -11.55 -13.58 4.31
N ALA A 198 -10.74 -12.55 4.55
CA ALA A 198 -10.80 -11.31 3.79
C ALA A 198 -10.51 -11.55 2.29
N TRP A 199 -11.22 -10.84 1.40
CA TRP A 199 -11.02 -10.97 -0.05
C TRP A 199 -9.56 -10.71 -0.44
N HIS A 200 -8.95 -9.67 0.11
CA HIS A 200 -7.57 -9.32 -0.22
C HIS A 200 -6.57 -10.39 0.27
N THR A 201 -6.81 -11.03 1.41
CA THR A 201 -5.99 -12.17 1.87
C THR A 201 -6.09 -13.33 0.88
N ALA A 202 -7.31 -13.71 0.47
CA ALA A 202 -7.51 -14.76 -0.53
C ALA A 202 -6.87 -14.41 -1.89
N TYR A 203 -6.96 -13.15 -2.32
CA TYR A 203 -6.30 -12.65 -3.54
C TYR A 203 -4.77 -12.80 -3.47
N CYS A 204 -4.15 -12.40 -2.36
CA CYS A 204 -2.70 -12.53 -2.15
C CYS A 204 -2.25 -14.00 -2.12
N LEU A 205 -3.02 -14.87 -1.46
CA LEU A 205 -2.75 -16.31 -1.43
C LEU A 205 -2.78 -16.92 -2.83
N LYS A 206 -3.76 -16.54 -3.66
CA LYS A 206 -3.87 -16.99 -5.05
C LYS A 206 -2.65 -16.58 -5.89
N ILE A 207 -2.17 -15.34 -5.74
CA ILE A 207 -0.93 -14.88 -6.40
C ILE A 207 0.27 -15.69 -5.94
N LEU A 208 0.36 -15.99 -4.64
CA LEU A 208 1.51 -16.69 -4.04
C LEU A 208 1.43 -18.22 -4.18
N GLN A 209 0.31 -18.79 -4.58
CA GLN A 209 0.07 -20.24 -4.61
C GLN A 209 1.17 -21.02 -5.34
N LYS A 210 1.66 -20.51 -6.47
CA LYS A 210 2.75 -21.15 -7.24
C LYS A 210 4.08 -21.21 -6.47
N LYS A 211 4.24 -20.37 -5.44
CA LYS A 211 5.45 -20.24 -4.61
C LYS A 211 5.32 -20.92 -3.24
N PHE A 212 4.21 -21.64 -2.94
CA PHE A 212 3.97 -22.27 -1.64
C PHE A 212 5.01 -23.34 -1.25
N ASN A 213 5.68 -23.96 -2.24
CA ASN A 213 6.79 -24.86 -1.94
C ASN A 213 7.98 -24.14 -1.28
N ARG A 214 8.15 -22.84 -1.55
CA ARG A 214 9.17 -22.00 -0.92
C ARG A 214 8.74 -21.52 0.48
N TRP A 215 7.41 -21.40 0.72
CA TRP A 215 6.83 -20.95 1.98
C TRP A 215 5.71 -21.89 2.46
N PRO A 216 6.09 -23.06 3.02
CA PRO A 216 5.13 -24.11 3.43
C PRO A 216 4.07 -23.62 4.41
N ILE A 217 4.41 -22.67 5.29
CA ILE A 217 3.49 -22.13 6.29
C ILE A 217 2.21 -21.53 5.67
N LEU A 218 2.31 -20.90 4.49
CA LEU A 218 1.13 -20.37 3.81
C LEU A 218 0.20 -21.50 3.34
N ARG A 219 0.76 -22.64 2.93
CA ARG A 219 -0.05 -23.82 2.61
C ARG A 219 -0.70 -24.39 3.86
N GLU A 220 0.07 -24.53 4.94
CA GLU A 220 -0.42 -25.09 6.20
C GLU A 220 -1.60 -24.30 6.77
N LEU A 221 -1.50 -22.98 6.81
CA LEU A 221 -2.50 -22.11 7.41
C LEU A 221 -3.74 -21.89 6.52
N TYR A 222 -3.60 -21.97 5.18
CA TYR A 222 -4.66 -21.53 4.26
C TYR A 222 -5.10 -22.59 3.25
N THR A 223 -4.88 -23.88 3.54
CA THR A 223 -5.37 -25.00 2.74
C THR A 223 -6.47 -25.74 3.51
N LYS A 224 -7.60 -26.00 2.84
CA LYS A 224 -8.71 -26.79 3.38
C LYS A 224 -8.32 -28.26 3.54
N PRO A 225 -9.07 -29.06 4.30
CA PRO A 225 -8.81 -30.51 4.47
C PRO A 225 -8.81 -31.31 3.15
N ASP A 226 -9.53 -30.84 2.13
CA ASP A 226 -9.57 -31.46 0.80
C ASP A 226 -8.37 -31.08 -0.09
N GLY A 227 -7.45 -30.25 0.41
CA GLY A 227 -6.26 -29.79 -0.30
C GLY A 227 -6.49 -28.53 -1.16
N SER A 228 -7.71 -28.00 -1.24
CA SER A 228 -7.99 -26.75 -1.96
C SER A 228 -7.55 -25.53 -1.14
N LEU A 229 -7.22 -24.43 -1.83
CA LEU A 229 -6.91 -23.16 -1.20
C LEU A 229 -8.19 -22.55 -0.61
N MET A 230 -8.08 -21.91 0.56
CA MET A 230 -9.19 -21.14 1.13
C MET A 230 -9.54 -19.94 0.24
N GLU A 231 -10.82 -19.62 0.17
CA GLU A 231 -11.38 -18.54 -0.63
C GLU A 231 -11.97 -17.43 0.26
N SER A 232 -12.24 -16.28 -0.32
CA SER A 232 -12.90 -15.16 0.37
C SER A 232 -14.24 -15.62 0.98
N GLY A 233 -14.43 -15.31 2.26
CA GLY A 233 -15.63 -15.69 3.01
C GLY A 233 -15.56 -17.06 3.69
N ASP A 234 -14.57 -17.90 3.40
CA ASP A 234 -14.34 -19.12 4.19
C ASP A 234 -14.06 -18.76 5.65
N ASN A 235 -14.66 -19.51 6.59
CA ASN A 235 -14.42 -19.27 8.00
C ASN A 235 -13.04 -19.77 8.42
N ILE A 236 -12.22 -18.89 9.02
CA ILE A 236 -10.89 -19.19 9.51
C ILE A 236 -10.74 -18.74 10.96
N THR A 237 -10.00 -19.49 11.76
CA THR A 237 -9.54 -19.08 13.10
C THR A 237 -8.07 -18.66 13.03
N ALA A 238 -7.67 -17.75 13.90
CA ALA A 238 -6.26 -17.40 14.00
C ALA A 238 -5.44 -18.56 14.59
N PRO A 239 -4.12 -18.65 14.26
CA PRO A 239 -3.23 -19.61 14.91
C PRO A 239 -3.29 -19.49 16.42
N ALA A 240 -3.29 -20.61 17.15
CA ALA A 240 -3.37 -20.62 18.62
C ALA A 240 -2.29 -19.78 19.30
N GLY A 241 -1.08 -19.72 18.72
CA GLY A 241 -0.01 -18.85 19.19
C GLY A 241 -0.39 -17.36 19.14
N LEU A 242 -1.12 -16.92 18.10
CA LEU A 242 -1.58 -15.53 18.00
C LEU A 242 -2.67 -15.21 19.03
N VAL A 243 -3.60 -16.12 19.26
CA VAL A 243 -4.62 -15.97 20.32
C VAL A 243 -3.96 -15.82 21.69
N GLN A 244 -2.96 -16.66 22.01
CA GLN A 244 -2.21 -16.56 23.26
C GLN A 244 -1.42 -15.24 23.36
N THR A 245 -0.82 -14.81 22.26
CA THR A 245 -0.12 -13.53 22.16
C THR A 245 -1.07 -12.35 22.44
N LEU A 246 -2.24 -12.33 21.82
CA LEU A 246 -3.25 -11.28 22.05
C LEU A 246 -3.73 -11.28 23.50
N ARG A 247 -3.92 -12.45 24.13
CA ARG A 247 -4.27 -12.56 25.56
C ARG A 247 -3.15 -12.00 26.45
N ALA A 248 -1.89 -12.32 26.16
CA ALA A 248 -0.75 -11.78 26.90
C ALA A 248 -0.65 -10.24 26.74
N ILE A 249 -0.92 -9.72 25.55
CA ILE A 249 -0.96 -8.27 25.27
C ILE A 249 -2.14 -7.60 25.97
N ALA A 250 -3.30 -8.23 26.04
CA ALA A 250 -4.46 -7.70 26.77
C ALA A 250 -4.18 -7.51 28.26
N GLU A 251 -3.42 -8.42 28.88
CA GLU A 251 -3.08 -8.35 30.31
C GLU A 251 -1.83 -7.51 30.58
N GLY A 252 -0.77 -7.67 29.77
CA GLY A 252 0.55 -7.08 30.01
C GLY A 252 0.88 -5.85 29.17
N GLY A 253 -0.03 -5.42 28.26
CA GLY A 253 0.23 -4.31 27.38
C GLY A 253 1.47 -4.53 26.51
N VAL A 254 2.21 -3.46 26.26
CA VAL A 254 3.43 -3.46 25.44
C VAL A 254 4.54 -4.37 26.00
N THR A 255 4.63 -4.52 27.32
CA THR A 255 5.70 -5.31 27.96
C THR A 255 5.61 -6.80 27.63
N ALA A 256 4.44 -7.32 27.25
CA ALA A 256 4.28 -8.70 26.82
C ALA A 256 5.20 -9.04 25.62
N LEU A 257 5.33 -8.14 24.66
CA LEU A 257 6.18 -8.29 23.47
C LEU A 257 7.59 -7.69 23.69
N TYR A 258 7.67 -6.46 24.22
CA TYR A 258 8.94 -5.75 24.37
C TYR A 258 9.58 -6.07 25.74
N GLY A 259 10.18 -7.28 25.85
CA GLY A 259 10.86 -7.79 27.03
C GLY A 259 10.17 -8.93 27.77
N GLY A 260 8.89 -9.19 27.49
CA GLY A 260 8.12 -10.28 28.08
C GLY A 260 8.34 -11.65 27.42
N ASP A 261 7.50 -12.61 27.80
CA ASP A 261 7.60 -13.99 27.30
C ASP A 261 7.31 -14.12 25.80
N VAL A 262 6.35 -13.33 25.31
CA VAL A 262 6.04 -13.27 23.85
C VAL A 262 7.27 -12.81 23.07
N GLY A 263 7.96 -11.76 23.54
CA GLY A 263 9.16 -11.25 22.89
C GLY A 263 10.30 -12.26 22.86
N ARG A 264 10.53 -12.98 23.99
CA ARG A 264 11.53 -14.05 24.05
C ARG A 264 11.25 -15.17 23.02
N LYS A 265 10.01 -15.63 22.95
CA LYS A 265 9.58 -16.66 21.99
C LYS A 265 9.71 -16.19 20.54
N LEU A 266 9.31 -14.94 20.27
CA LEU A 266 9.44 -14.33 18.93
C LEU A 266 10.90 -14.26 18.49
N VAL A 267 11.79 -13.75 19.33
CA VAL A 267 13.23 -13.67 19.05
C VAL A 267 13.83 -15.05 18.85
N GLN A 268 13.46 -16.04 19.68
CA GLN A 268 13.93 -17.41 19.52
C GLN A 268 13.57 -17.96 18.14
N ASP A 269 12.28 -17.87 17.73
CA ASP A 269 11.82 -18.34 16.42
C ASP A 269 12.52 -17.63 15.25
N VAL A 270 12.79 -16.31 15.39
CA VAL A 270 13.53 -15.53 14.37
C VAL A 270 14.98 -15.99 14.27
N ARG A 271 15.64 -16.20 15.40
CA ARG A 271 17.04 -16.67 15.45
C ARG A 271 17.20 -18.09 14.92
N ASP A 272 16.27 -18.99 15.25
CA ASP A 272 16.28 -20.37 14.77
C ASP A 272 16.10 -20.46 13.23
N GLN A 273 15.45 -19.44 12.63
CA GLN A 273 15.29 -19.29 11.20
C GLN A 273 16.44 -18.47 10.53
N GLY A 274 17.52 -18.16 11.27
CA GLY A 274 18.70 -17.45 10.76
C GLY A 274 18.60 -15.92 10.75
N GLY A 275 17.64 -15.34 11.45
CA GLY A 275 17.52 -13.90 11.64
C GLY A 275 18.53 -13.34 12.65
N ILE A 276 18.66 -12.02 12.66
CA ILE A 276 19.67 -11.32 13.47
C ILE A 276 19.11 -10.56 14.68
N MET A 277 17.77 -10.41 14.75
CA MET A 277 17.11 -9.67 15.84
C MET A 277 17.37 -10.31 17.20
N THR A 278 17.55 -9.49 18.23
CA THR A 278 17.77 -9.88 19.62
C THR A 278 16.65 -9.36 20.53
N LEU A 279 16.60 -9.88 21.77
CA LEU A 279 15.65 -9.35 22.77
C LEU A 279 15.99 -7.90 23.15
N GLU A 280 17.26 -7.52 23.12
CA GLU A 280 17.71 -6.15 23.36
C GLU A 280 17.21 -5.19 22.29
N ASP A 281 17.19 -5.60 21.02
CA ASP A 281 16.58 -4.81 19.93
C ASP A 281 15.11 -4.51 20.21
N LEU A 282 14.34 -5.49 20.71
CA LEU A 282 12.94 -5.27 21.09
C LEU A 282 12.83 -4.33 22.30
N THR A 283 13.60 -4.57 23.37
CA THR A 283 13.49 -3.79 24.62
C THR A 283 13.97 -2.35 24.47
N SER A 284 14.89 -2.09 23.55
CA SER A 284 15.41 -0.76 23.24
C SER A 284 14.61 0.00 22.18
N TYR A 285 13.61 -0.64 21.56
CA TYR A 285 12.79 0.00 20.55
C TYR A 285 12.01 1.19 21.12
N ASN A 286 12.09 2.33 20.43
CA ASN A 286 11.43 3.57 20.84
C ASN A 286 10.51 4.10 19.74
N VAL A 287 9.31 4.49 20.14
CA VAL A 287 8.37 5.25 19.30
C VAL A 287 8.81 6.70 19.25
N THR A 288 8.72 7.32 18.09
CA THR A 288 9.00 8.75 17.94
C THR A 288 7.70 9.54 17.81
N TRP A 289 7.53 10.56 18.65
CA TRP A 289 6.50 11.59 18.48
C TRP A 289 7.09 12.74 17.68
N GLU A 290 6.38 13.19 16.66
CA GLU A 290 6.89 14.19 15.71
C GLU A 290 5.80 15.21 15.41
N ASP A 291 6.19 16.46 15.17
CA ASP A 291 5.26 17.46 14.64
C ASP A 291 4.83 17.07 13.23
N PRO A 292 3.54 17.24 12.85
CA PRO A 292 3.11 16.95 11.50
C PRO A 292 3.78 17.91 10.49
N VAL A 293 4.00 17.42 9.28
CA VAL A 293 4.18 18.33 8.16
C VAL A 293 2.84 18.93 7.80
N VAL A 294 2.82 20.25 7.54
CA VAL A 294 1.60 21.03 7.33
C VAL A 294 1.66 21.80 6.01
N LEU A 295 0.71 21.53 5.13
CA LEU A 295 0.46 22.33 3.92
C LEU A 295 -0.78 23.21 4.14
N ASN A 296 -0.60 24.54 4.05
CA ASN A 296 -1.71 25.49 4.13
C ASN A 296 -2.23 25.80 2.70
N MET A 297 -3.56 25.64 2.51
CA MET A 297 -4.28 25.83 1.25
C MET A 297 -5.32 26.94 1.40
N GLY A 298 -5.67 27.60 0.27
CA GLY A 298 -6.74 28.59 0.27
C GLY A 298 -6.50 29.73 1.27
N GLU A 299 -5.35 30.39 1.25
CA GLU A 299 -4.95 31.45 2.19
C GLU A 299 -4.97 31.01 3.67
N GLY A 300 -4.76 29.70 3.92
CA GLY A 300 -4.73 29.11 5.26
C GLY A 300 -6.09 28.62 5.78
N GLN A 301 -7.16 28.74 5.00
CA GLN A 301 -8.49 28.25 5.39
C GLN A 301 -8.53 26.72 5.55
N ARG A 302 -7.65 25.99 4.86
CA ARG A 302 -7.51 24.52 4.99
C ARG A 302 -6.07 24.15 5.26
N ARG A 303 -5.87 23.18 6.13
CA ARG A 303 -4.57 22.63 6.48
C ARG A 303 -4.56 21.15 6.18
N VAL A 304 -3.57 20.67 5.43
CA VAL A 304 -3.30 19.23 5.24
C VAL A 304 -2.14 18.88 6.16
N MET A 305 -2.38 17.97 7.10
CA MET A 305 -1.40 17.48 8.08
C MET A 305 -1.08 16.03 7.77
N SER A 306 0.20 15.70 7.69
CA SER A 306 0.68 14.34 7.40
C SER A 306 1.89 14.01 8.27
N THR A 307 2.24 12.74 8.34
CA THR A 307 3.48 12.29 8.99
C THR A 307 4.71 12.76 8.22
N PRO A 308 5.76 13.24 8.93
CA PRO A 308 7.01 13.67 8.29
C PRO A 308 7.84 12.48 7.80
N VAL A 309 9.02 12.75 7.26
CA VAL A 309 10.02 11.74 6.93
C VAL A 309 10.41 10.97 8.24
N THR A 310 10.48 9.68 8.27
CA THR A 310 10.72 8.67 7.23
C THR A 310 9.45 8.18 6.48
N SER A 311 8.29 8.76 6.73
CA SER A 311 7.12 8.56 5.88
C SER A 311 7.23 9.40 4.59
N SER A 312 6.19 9.37 3.76
CA SER A 312 6.12 10.14 2.51
C SER A 312 5.08 11.26 2.52
N GLY A 313 4.66 11.73 3.69
CA GLY A 313 3.72 12.85 3.81
C GLY A 313 4.21 14.12 3.12
N ASN A 314 5.51 14.43 3.23
CA ASN A 314 6.14 15.55 2.55
C ASN A 314 6.01 15.45 1.01
N LEU A 315 6.18 14.26 0.43
CA LEU A 315 6.09 14.04 -1.02
C LEU A 315 4.66 14.23 -1.52
N VAL A 316 3.69 13.72 -0.78
CA VAL A 316 2.26 13.90 -1.07
C VAL A 316 1.90 15.37 -1.03
N GLN A 317 2.27 16.09 0.03
CA GLN A 317 1.99 17.52 0.17
C GLN A 317 2.70 18.36 -0.89
N PHE A 318 3.91 17.98 -1.29
CA PHE A 318 4.64 18.68 -2.34
C PHE A 318 3.96 18.52 -3.71
N THR A 319 3.47 17.30 -4.05
CA THR A 319 2.66 17.10 -5.24
C THR A 319 1.42 18.01 -5.24
N VAL A 320 0.68 18.04 -4.11
CA VAL A 320 -0.49 18.90 -3.94
C VAL A 320 -0.11 20.38 -4.07
N SER A 321 1.01 20.80 -3.48
CA SER A 321 1.50 22.18 -3.54
C SER A 321 1.87 22.61 -4.96
N ILE A 322 2.53 21.75 -5.75
CA ILE A 322 2.84 22.05 -7.16
C ILE A 322 1.54 22.27 -7.94
N MET A 323 0.56 21.37 -7.77
CA MET A 323 -0.73 21.45 -8.47
C MET A 323 -1.48 22.74 -8.11
N ASP A 324 -1.40 23.18 -6.84
CA ASP A 324 -2.01 24.43 -6.35
C ASP A 324 -1.30 25.65 -6.96
N GLU A 325 0.01 25.70 -6.94
CA GLU A 325 0.81 26.80 -7.51
C GLU A 325 0.68 26.88 -9.05
N CYS A 326 0.31 25.77 -9.73
CA CYS A 326 -0.06 25.75 -11.14
C CYS A 326 -1.52 26.19 -11.41
N ASN A 327 -2.26 26.60 -10.37
CA ASN A 327 -3.66 27.06 -10.45
C ASN A 327 -4.62 26.04 -11.12
N LEU A 328 -4.42 24.74 -10.86
CA LEU A 328 -5.21 23.70 -11.50
C LEU A 328 -6.60 23.49 -10.86
N ALA A 329 -6.86 24.10 -9.71
CA ALA A 329 -8.19 24.09 -9.09
C ALA A 329 -9.28 24.72 -9.98
N SER A 330 -8.91 25.64 -10.90
CA SER A 330 -9.80 26.32 -11.83
C SER A 330 -10.08 25.55 -13.14
N VAL A 331 -9.43 24.40 -13.36
CA VAL A 331 -9.56 23.62 -14.58
C VAL A 331 -10.92 22.93 -14.66
N ASN A 332 -11.59 23.08 -15.82
CA ASN A 332 -12.88 22.43 -16.04
C ASN A 332 -12.72 20.92 -16.29
N LEU A 333 -12.98 20.10 -15.28
CA LEU A 333 -12.91 18.64 -15.36
C LEU A 333 -14.09 17.99 -16.13
N SER A 334 -15.07 18.77 -16.60
CA SER A 334 -16.13 18.23 -17.46
C SER A 334 -15.69 18.11 -18.93
N SER A 335 -14.64 18.85 -19.37
CA SER A 335 -14.10 18.77 -20.71
C SER A 335 -12.95 17.76 -20.80
N TYR A 336 -12.74 17.21 -22.01
CA TYR A 336 -11.61 16.34 -22.31
C TYR A 336 -10.27 17.06 -22.09
N GLU A 337 -10.14 18.27 -22.63
CA GLU A 337 -8.92 19.08 -22.53
C GLU A 337 -8.57 19.39 -21.06
N GLY A 338 -9.59 19.70 -20.24
CA GLY A 338 -9.39 19.93 -18.82
C GLY A 338 -8.93 18.69 -18.08
N LYS A 339 -9.53 17.53 -18.37
CA LYS A 339 -9.07 16.25 -17.79
C LYS A 339 -7.65 15.92 -18.24
N LEU A 340 -7.35 16.06 -19.53
CA LEU A 340 -6.03 15.78 -20.08
C LEU A 340 -4.97 16.68 -19.42
N LYS A 341 -5.24 18.00 -19.34
CA LYS A 341 -4.37 18.95 -18.64
C LYS A 341 -4.16 18.56 -17.18
N MET A 342 -5.22 18.22 -16.45
CA MET A 342 -5.16 17.83 -15.03
C MET A 342 -4.27 16.60 -14.82
N TYR A 343 -4.47 15.54 -15.62
CA TYR A 343 -3.67 14.31 -15.51
C TYR A 343 -2.21 14.53 -15.94
N HIS A 344 -1.97 15.32 -16.99
CA HIS A 344 -0.62 15.66 -17.41
C HIS A 344 0.16 16.34 -16.27
N TYR A 345 -0.38 17.41 -15.71
CA TYR A 345 0.26 18.11 -14.59
C TYR A 345 0.40 17.25 -13.34
N PHE A 346 -0.59 16.41 -13.05
CA PHE A 346 -0.53 15.49 -11.92
C PHE A 346 0.61 14.47 -12.07
N ILE A 347 0.79 13.91 -13.27
CA ILE A 347 1.89 12.98 -13.56
C ILE A 347 3.24 13.70 -13.41
N GLU A 348 3.38 14.88 -13.99
CA GLU A 348 4.59 15.70 -13.89
C GLU A 348 4.93 16.05 -12.43
N ALA A 349 3.97 16.63 -11.69
CA ALA A 349 4.14 17.00 -10.28
C ALA A 349 4.53 15.81 -9.40
N SER A 350 3.84 14.67 -9.59
CA SER A 350 4.15 13.45 -8.85
C SER A 350 5.54 12.91 -9.19
N THR A 351 5.96 13.01 -10.46
CA THR A 351 7.28 12.55 -10.91
C THR A 351 8.40 13.40 -10.28
N PHE A 352 8.22 14.72 -10.20
CA PHE A 352 9.14 15.59 -9.48
C PHE A 352 9.23 15.24 -7.98
N ALA A 353 8.08 15.05 -7.32
CA ALA A 353 8.04 14.67 -5.91
C ALA A 353 8.75 13.34 -5.65
N ILE A 354 8.46 12.30 -6.47
CA ILE A 354 9.10 10.98 -6.36
C ILE A 354 10.61 11.07 -6.62
N GLY A 355 11.05 11.94 -7.53
CA GLY A 355 12.48 12.19 -7.79
C GLY A 355 13.23 12.63 -6.54
N LEU A 356 12.61 13.44 -5.71
CA LEU A 356 13.22 13.95 -4.48
C LEU A 356 13.25 12.92 -3.33
N ARG A 357 12.58 11.80 -3.47
CA ARG A 357 12.55 10.73 -2.44
C ARG A 357 13.94 10.17 -2.13
N LEU A 358 14.83 10.11 -3.11
CA LEU A 358 16.20 9.61 -2.94
C LEU A 358 17.08 10.50 -2.04
N HIS A 359 16.65 11.74 -1.80
CA HIS A 359 17.31 12.66 -0.88
C HIS A 359 16.71 12.63 0.53
N SER A 360 15.72 11.76 0.76
CA SER A 360 15.04 11.61 2.05
C SER A 360 15.47 10.32 2.72
N GLY A 361 15.56 10.33 4.04
CA GLY A 361 15.98 9.18 4.84
C GLY A 361 15.84 9.50 6.33
N ASP A 362 16.80 9.09 7.13
CA ASP A 362 16.84 9.45 8.54
C ASP A 362 16.92 10.97 8.70
N PHE A 363 15.99 11.56 9.48
CA PHE A 363 15.90 13.01 9.70
C PHE A 363 17.15 13.62 10.37
N GLY A 364 17.95 12.80 11.03
CA GLY A 364 19.22 13.23 11.61
C GLY A 364 20.23 13.75 10.57
N LYS A 365 20.14 13.30 9.32
CA LYS A 365 21.10 13.64 8.25
C LYS A 365 20.82 15.03 7.64
N ALA A 366 21.89 15.76 7.33
CA ALA A 366 21.80 17.11 6.77
C ALA A 366 21.10 17.13 5.39
N GLU A 367 21.34 16.12 4.56
CA GLU A 367 20.70 15.95 3.26
C GLU A 367 19.19 15.82 3.38
N THR A 368 18.70 15.00 4.31
CA THR A 368 17.27 14.85 4.60
C THR A 368 16.65 16.16 5.05
N LYS A 369 17.32 16.95 5.91
CA LYS A 369 16.82 18.27 6.33
C LYS A 369 16.68 19.24 5.17
N LYS A 370 17.64 19.25 4.25
CA LYS A 370 17.60 20.08 3.03
C LYS A 370 16.43 19.66 2.13
N SER A 371 16.25 18.35 1.92
CA SER A 371 15.14 17.81 1.13
C SER A 371 13.78 18.15 1.73
N VAL A 372 13.59 17.96 3.03
CA VAL A 372 12.34 18.28 3.74
C VAL A 372 12.01 19.77 3.65
N ALA A 373 13.00 20.65 3.80
CA ALA A 373 12.81 22.08 3.66
C ALA A 373 12.33 22.48 2.26
N ALA A 374 12.92 21.87 1.21
CA ALA A 374 12.48 22.10 -0.17
C ALA A 374 11.06 21.59 -0.42
N LEU A 375 10.76 20.35 0.01
CA LEU A 375 9.43 19.74 -0.14
C LEU A 375 8.31 20.50 0.60
N SER A 376 8.67 21.33 1.59
CA SER A 376 7.71 22.14 2.35
C SER A 376 7.61 23.59 1.84
N SER A 377 8.38 23.96 0.80
CA SER A 377 8.46 25.33 0.27
C SER A 377 7.47 25.55 -0.87
N LYS A 378 6.51 26.48 -0.69
CA LYS A 378 5.63 26.95 -1.77
C LYS A 378 6.40 27.64 -2.91
N GLU A 379 7.47 28.36 -2.59
CA GLU A 379 8.33 28.99 -3.60
C GLU A 379 9.01 27.94 -4.48
N TYR A 380 9.48 26.85 -3.87
CA TYR A 380 10.05 25.74 -4.62
C TYR A 380 8.98 25.03 -5.45
N ALA A 381 7.76 24.81 -4.93
CA ALA A 381 6.65 24.26 -5.69
C ALA A 381 6.29 25.13 -6.90
N ARG A 382 6.30 26.46 -6.76
CA ARG A 382 6.11 27.41 -7.87
C ARG A 382 7.23 27.33 -8.90
N THR A 383 8.47 27.19 -8.45
CA THR A 383 9.62 26.96 -9.33
C THR A 383 9.47 25.69 -10.14
N ILE A 384 9.01 24.59 -9.53
CA ILE A 384 8.73 23.33 -10.24
C ILE A 384 7.57 23.53 -11.22
N CYS A 385 6.48 24.17 -10.80
CA CYS A 385 5.35 24.47 -11.71
C CYS A 385 5.83 25.20 -12.97
N SER A 386 6.70 26.20 -12.84
CA SER A 386 7.23 26.95 -13.99
C SER A 386 8.12 26.12 -14.94
N LYS A 387 8.60 24.95 -14.50
CA LYS A 387 9.37 24.01 -15.33
C LYS A 387 8.49 23.04 -16.10
N ILE A 388 7.27 22.76 -15.62
CA ILE A 388 6.34 21.84 -16.28
C ILE A 388 5.93 22.43 -17.62
N ASN A 389 6.18 21.69 -18.71
CA ASN A 389 5.72 22.07 -20.03
C ASN A 389 4.22 21.73 -20.19
N GLU A 390 3.42 22.63 -20.74
CA GLU A 390 1.96 22.43 -20.84
C GLU A 390 1.51 21.39 -21.89
N THR A 391 2.35 21.07 -22.86
CA THR A 391 1.95 20.32 -24.05
C THR A 391 2.71 19.02 -24.26
N TYR A 392 3.80 18.81 -23.53
CA TYR A 392 4.59 17.58 -23.62
C TYR A 392 5.35 17.30 -22.32
N VAL A 393 5.78 16.07 -22.14
CA VAL A 393 6.61 15.61 -21.01
C VAL A 393 7.83 16.49 -20.87
N THR A 394 8.03 17.09 -19.69
CA THR A 394 9.09 18.06 -19.42
C THR A 394 10.48 17.46 -19.63
N TYR A 395 10.71 16.24 -19.18
CA TYR A 395 12.00 15.54 -19.31
C TYR A 395 11.81 14.12 -19.85
N PRO A 396 11.79 13.93 -21.17
CA PRO A 396 11.53 12.62 -21.79
C PRO A 396 12.55 11.53 -21.37
N SER A 397 13.80 11.92 -21.04
CA SER A 397 14.82 10.99 -20.53
C SER A 397 14.58 10.51 -19.10
N GLY A 398 13.66 11.14 -18.38
CA GLY A 398 13.40 10.88 -16.95
C GLY A 398 14.52 11.36 -16.00
N ARG A 399 15.66 11.82 -16.50
CA ARG A 399 16.85 12.11 -15.67
C ARG A 399 16.76 13.43 -14.91
N ASP A 400 16.14 14.44 -15.47
CA ASP A 400 16.22 15.82 -14.98
C ASP A 400 15.10 16.22 -14.01
N TYR A 401 14.22 15.26 -13.64
CA TYR A 401 13.25 15.44 -12.54
C TYR A 401 13.93 15.49 -11.16
N ASP A 402 15.20 15.07 -11.06
CA ASP A 402 16.01 15.27 -9.88
C ASP A 402 16.62 16.70 -9.94
N THR A 403 16.04 17.57 -9.14
CA THR A 403 16.43 19.00 -9.13
C THR A 403 17.53 19.32 -8.12
N PHE A 404 18.02 18.33 -7.36
CA PHE A 404 19.23 18.44 -6.54
C PHE A 404 20.45 17.99 -7.36
N ASN A 405 21.02 18.89 -8.15
CA ASN A 405 22.11 18.64 -9.11
C ASN A 405 23.47 18.22 -8.50
N ASP A 406 23.57 18.00 -7.20
CA ASP A 406 24.83 17.73 -6.49
C ASP A 406 25.10 16.23 -6.26
N LEU A 407 24.31 15.31 -6.85
CA LEU A 407 24.56 13.88 -6.72
C LEU A 407 25.64 13.38 -7.70
N PRO A 408 26.61 12.59 -7.25
CA PRO A 408 27.59 11.96 -8.13
C PRO A 408 26.90 11.08 -9.18
N GLU A 409 27.47 11.00 -10.38
CA GLU A 409 26.92 10.21 -11.51
C GLU A 409 26.68 8.73 -11.19
N THR A 410 27.34 8.19 -10.16
CA THR A 410 27.19 6.82 -9.66
C THR A 410 25.87 6.55 -8.94
N SER A 411 25.12 7.58 -8.56
CA SER A 411 23.82 7.46 -7.84
C SER A 411 22.63 7.26 -8.79
N ARG A 412 22.84 6.96 -10.06
CA ARG A 412 21.86 7.13 -11.14
C ARG A 412 21.17 5.87 -11.65
N ALA A 413 21.38 4.68 -11.10
CA ALA A 413 20.70 3.48 -11.59
C ALA A 413 20.23 2.54 -10.49
N ASP A 414 18.97 2.09 -10.54
CA ASP A 414 18.49 0.90 -9.83
C ASP A 414 18.23 -0.23 -10.85
N PRO A 415 19.23 -1.07 -11.14
CA PRO A 415 19.08 -2.18 -12.09
C PRO A 415 18.08 -3.23 -11.61
N ALA A 416 17.81 -3.33 -10.30
CA ALA A 416 16.83 -4.27 -9.76
C ALA A 416 15.39 -3.89 -10.12
N LEU A 417 15.14 -2.59 -10.41
CA LEU A 417 13.86 -2.11 -10.90
C LEU A 417 13.76 -2.20 -12.44
N GLU A 418 14.90 -2.30 -13.16
CA GLU A 418 14.94 -2.43 -14.62
C GLU A 418 14.78 -3.88 -15.11
N GLN A 419 15.17 -4.86 -14.30
CA GLN A 419 15.18 -6.28 -14.67
C GLN A 419 14.01 -7.09 -14.09
N ALA A 420 13.13 -6.48 -13.33
CA ALA A 420 11.94 -7.18 -12.85
C ALA A 420 11.07 -7.55 -14.06
N ASP A 421 11.12 -8.83 -14.46
CA ASP A 421 10.14 -9.43 -15.35
C ASP A 421 8.73 -9.11 -14.86
N GLU A 422 7.74 -8.91 -15.76
CA GLU A 422 6.40 -8.42 -15.38
C GLU A 422 5.78 -9.20 -14.21
N GLY A 423 6.12 -10.48 -14.04
CA GLY A 423 5.70 -11.32 -12.92
C GLY A 423 6.44 -11.08 -11.60
N GLU A 424 7.72 -10.65 -11.61
CA GLU A 424 8.50 -10.31 -10.41
C GLU A 424 8.37 -8.82 -10.03
N ALA A 425 8.20 -7.94 -11.02
CA ALA A 425 7.87 -6.53 -10.79
C ALA A 425 6.56 -6.38 -10.00
N VAL A 426 5.59 -7.25 -10.24
CA VAL A 426 4.34 -7.30 -9.44
C VAL A 426 4.64 -7.58 -7.97
N ASP A 427 5.55 -8.49 -7.63
CA ASP A 427 5.87 -8.85 -6.23
C ASP A 427 6.78 -7.80 -5.55
N THR A 428 7.67 -7.14 -6.29
CA THR A 428 8.58 -6.10 -5.77
C THR A 428 7.92 -4.72 -5.65
N MET A 429 6.96 -4.40 -6.52
CA MET A 429 6.20 -3.15 -6.48
C MET A 429 4.95 -3.23 -5.57
N ASN A 430 4.47 -4.43 -5.24
CA ASN A 430 3.34 -4.66 -4.35
C ASN A 430 3.84 -4.79 -2.90
N GLY A 431 4.27 -3.66 -2.31
CA GLY A 431 4.25 -3.52 -0.88
C GLY A 431 2.81 -3.70 -0.40
N ASP A 432 2.58 -4.53 0.62
CA ASP A 432 1.26 -4.61 1.21
C ASP A 432 1.19 -3.82 2.52
N THR A 433 0.06 -3.21 2.73
CA THR A 433 -0.15 -2.17 3.72
C THR A 433 -1.65 -2.13 4.01
N SER A 434 -2.04 -1.75 5.20
CA SER A 434 -3.43 -1.42 5.53
C SER A 434 -3.53 0.03 5.97
N HIS A 435 -4.64 0.66 5.60
CA HIS A 435 -4.97 1.99 6.07
C HIS A 435 -6.29 1.98 6.81
N LEU A 436 -6.41 2.85 7.82
CA LEU A 436 -7.65 3.11 8.51
C LEU A 436 -7.82 4.61 8.80
N SER A 437 -9.07 5.05 8.72
CA SER A 437 -9.52 6.39 9.05
C SER A 437 -10.60 6.30 10.13
N VAL A 438 -10.48 7.13 11.17
CA VAL A 438 -11.44 7.19 12.28
C VAL A 438 -11.82 8.65 12.54
N TYR A 439 -13.11 8.91 12.67
CA TYR A 439 -13.67 10.19 13.15
C TYR A 439 -14.62 9.92 14.30
N SER A 440 -14.35 10.48 15.46
CA SER A 440 -15.19 10.33 16.66
C SER A 440 -16.28 11.38 16.73
N GLU A 441 -17.33 11.11 17.50
CA GLU A 441 -18.41 12.05 17.77
C GLU A 441 -17.92 13.35 18.43
N GLN A 442 -16.83 13.28 19.19
CA GLN A 442 -16.23 14.42 19.86
C GLN A 442 -15.42 15.33 18.92
N GLY A 443 -15.22 14.90 17.65
CA GLY A 443 -14.45 15.63 16.64
C GLY A 443 -12.95 15.30 16.63
N ASP A 444 -12.51 14.33 17.44
CA ASP A 444 -11.16 13.78 17.34
C ASP A 444 -11.07 12.88 16.09
N ALA A 445 -9.90 12.83 15.47
CA ALA A 445 -9.69 12.02 14.27
C ALA A 445 -8.34 11.33 14.28
N VAL A 446 -8.28 10.13 13.66
CA VAL A 446 -7.06 9.37 13.43
C VAL A 446 -6.98 8.93 11.99
N SER A 447 -5.85 9.23 11.34
CA SER A 447 -5.43 8.64 10.07
C SER A 447 -4.21 7.79 10.32
N MET A 448 -4.30 6.48 10.07
CA MET A 448 -3.21 5.56 10.37
C MET A 448 -2.97 4.56 9.26
N THR A 449 -1.70 4.33 8.97
CA THR A 449 -1.25 3.35 8.00
C THR A 449 -0.25 2.40 8.65
N THR A 450 -0.47 1.10 8.50
CA THR A 450 0.36 0.02 9.05
C THR A 450 0.83 -0.92 7.97
N SER A 451 2.03 -1.52 8.13
CA SER A 451 2.60 -2.41 7.11
C SER A 451 3.56 -3.44 7.70
N VAL A 452 3.53 -4.63 7.10
CA VAL A 452 4.57 -5.66 7.24
C VAL A 452 5.53 -5.68 6.03
N GLY A 453 5.31 -4.81 5.02
CA GLY A 453 6.15 -4.62 3.84
C GLY A 453 5.61 -5.29 2.59
N ARG A 454 5.93 -6.55 2.38
CA ARG A 454 5.43 -7.35 1.25
C ARG A 454 4.29 -8.24 1.69
N TYR A 455 3.62 -8.93 0.75
CA TYR A 455 2.58 -9.91 1.10
C TYR A 455 3.11 -10.93 2.11
N PHE A 456 2.54 -10.94 3.32
CA PHE A 456 2.99 -11.71 4.49
C PHE A 456 4.41 -11.36 4.97
N GLY A 457 4.83 -10.13 4.77
CA GLY A 457 6.13 -9.61 5.21
C GLY A 457 7.31 -10.35 4.59
N SER A 458 8.28 -10.70 5.41
CA SER A 458 9.42 -11.57 5.03
C SER A 458 9.02 -13.02 4.76
N ARG A 459 7.74 -13.35 4.97
CA ARG A 459 7.18 -14.72 4.98
C ARG A 459 7.81 -15.62 6.04
N THR A 460 8.46 -14.99 7.02
CA THR A 460 8.88 -15.63 8.26
C THR A 460 7.72 -15.60 9.24
N PHE A 461 7.41 -16.74 9.80
CA PHE A 461 6.34 -16.94 10.76
C PHE A 461 6.89 -17.46 12.09
N SER A 462 6.50 -16.86 13.19
CA SER A 462 6.82 -17.37 14.51
C SER A 462 5.75 -18.36 14.96
N ASN A 463 6.10 -19.63 15.00
CA ASN A 463 5.17 -20.71 15.39
C ASN A 463 4.69 -20.57 16.83
N GLN A 464 5.55 -20.10 17.73
CA GLN A 464 5.22 -19.94 19.14
C GLN A 464 4.28 -18.76 19.40
N THR A 465 4.39 -17.68 18.60
CA THR A 465 3.60 -16.46 18.81
C THR A 465 2.49 -16.25 17.79
N GLY A 466 2.50 -16.99 16.68
CA GLY A 466 1.52 -16.85 15.59
C GLY A 466 1.69 -15.56 14.77
N ILE A 467 2.83 -14.89 14.84
CA ILE A 467 3.08 -13.60 14.20
C ILE A 467 3.83 -13.80 12.87
N PHE A 468 3.31 -13.20 11.78
CA PHE A 468 4.09 -12.94 10.57
C PHE A 468 5.00 -11.74 10.76
N LEU A 469 6.26 -11.85 10.34
CA LEU A 469 7.28 -10.82 10.53
C LEU A 469 7.49 -10.01 9.26
N ASN A 470 7.76 -8.71 9.43
CA ASN A 470 8.02 -7.78 8.34
C ASN A 470 9.23 -8.17 7.48
N GLY A 471 9.28 -7.63 6.25
CA GLY A 471 10.39 -7.79 5.31
C GLY A 471 10.92 -6.43 4.85
N HIS A 472 11.29 -5.56 5.80
CA HIS A 472 11.59 -4.16 5.50
C HIS A 472 13.08 -3.80 5.38
N MET A 473 14.00 -4.74 5.65
CA MET A 473 15.45 -4.49 5.42
C MET A 473 15.72 -4.08 3.97
N GLY A 474 15.00 -4.68 3.01
CA GLY A 474 15.11 -4.34 1.60
C GLY A 474 14.66 -2.91 1.23
N ASN A 475 14.03 -2.17 2.15
CA ASN A 475 13.70 -0.75 1.94
C ASN A 475 14.88 0.17 2.29
N LEU A 476 15.90 -0.32 3.00
CA LEU A 476 17.13 0.41 3.28
C LEU A 476 18.12 0.25 2.12
N TYR A 477 19.04 1.21 1.98
CA TYR A 477 20.14 1.14 1.03
C TYR A 477 21.28 0.30 1.61
N TYR A 478 21.68 -0.76 0.91
CA TYR A 478 22.76 -1.68 1.28
C TYR A 478 23.71 -1.91 0.10
N ASN A 479 24.89 -2.44 0.37
CA ASN A 479 25.87 -2.72 -0.68
C ASN A 479 25.32 -3.72 -1.72
N GLY A 480 25.52 -3.41 -2.98
CA GLY A 480 24.96 -4.18 -4.11
C GLY A 480 23.58 -3.67 -4.56
N ARG A 481 22.95 -2.73 -3.84
CA ARG A 481 21.72 -2.07 -4.29
C ARG A 481 22.05 -0.75 -5.01
N SER A 482 21.38 -0.51 -6.12
CA SER A 482 21.50 0.74 -6.89
C SER A 482 20.10 1.38 -7.04
N PRO A 483 19.97 2.73 -7.05
CA PRO A 483 21.04 3.72 -6.89
C PRO A 483 21.54 3.81 -5.45
N SER A 484 22.68 4.45 -5.24
CA SER A 484 23.12 4.78 -3.89
C SER A 484 22.14 5.75 -3.24
N TRP A 485 21.70 5.40 -2.04
CA TRP A 485 20.73 6.18 -1.28
C TRP A 485 21.24 6.39 0.16
N GLU A 486 22.31 7.19 0.26
CA GLU A 486 23.06 7.37 1.51
C GLU A 486 22.22 7.95 2.65
N ALA A 487 21.20 8.76 2.34
CA ALA A 487 20.27 9.24 3.34
C ALA A 487 19.48 8.11 4.03
N ASN A 488 19.29 6.98 3.34
CA ASN A 488 18.54 5.80 3.82
C ASN A 488 19.45 4.57 3.98
N ARG A 489 20.75 4.78 4.28
CA ARG A 489 21.75 3.70 4.40
C ARG A 489 21.43 2.73 5.52
N LEU A 490 21.55 1.43 5.24
CA LEU A 490 21.47 0.36 6.23
C LEU A 490 22.59 0.50 7.26
N ALA A 491 22.19 0.66 8.51
CA ALA A 491 23.05 0.74 9.67
C ALA A 491 22.29 0.25 10.92
N PRO A 492 22.97 -0.13 12.00
CA PRO A 492 22.34 -0.44 13.28
C PRO A 492 21.36 0.65 13.71
N GLY A 493 20.12 0.27 14.04
CA GLY A 493 19.07 1.19 14.48
C GLY A 493 18.50 2.12 13.41
N ALA A 494 18.95 2.04 12.15
CA ALA A 494 18.42 2.86 11.07
C ALA A 494 16.90 2.66 10.91
N ARG A 495 16.15 3.78 10.89
CA ARG A 495 14.71 3.75 10.69
C ARG A 495 14.40 3.66 9.19
N VAL A 496 13.51 2.75 8.86
CA VAL A 496 13.19 2.42 7.47
C VAL A 496 12.37 3.52 6.81
N MET A 497 12.68 3.88 5.57
CA MET A 497 11.83 4.75 4.74
C MET A 497 10.59 4.03 4.24
N SER A 498 9.46 4.75 4.22
CA SER A 498 8.16 4.25 3.76
C SER A 498 7.50 5.20 2.77
N THR A 499 6.60 4.67 1.95
CA THR A 499 5.68 5.42 1.10
C THR A 499 4.37 5.76 1.80
N MET A 500 4.13 5.20 2.97
CA MET A 500 2.94 5.52 3.78
C MET A 500 2.87 7.01 4.08
N SER A 501 1.68 7.57 4.03
CA SER A 501 1.43 9.00 4.17
C SER A 501 0.01 9.27 4.68
N PRO A 502 -0.36 8.74 5.88
CA PRO A 502 -1.65 9.05 6.48
C PRO A 502 -1.78 10.57 6.61
N SER A 503 -2.97 11.10 6.30
CA SER A 503 -3.20 12.54 6.20
C SER A 503 -4.56 12.94 6.78
N ILE A 504 -4.61 14.13 7.38
CA ILE A 504 -5.85 14.76 7.85
C ILE A 504 -5.93 16.15 7.23
N ILE A 505 -7.09 16.47 6.65
CA ILE A 505 -7.46 17.82 6.24
C ILE A 505 -8.25 18.43 7.39
N ALA A 506 -7.94 19.66 7.77
CA ALA A 506 -8.73 20.42 8.74
C ALA A 506 -9.07 21.81 8.19
N ASP A 507 -10.22 22.32 8.59
CA ASP A 507 -10.68 23.69 8.40
C ASP A 507 -11.04 24.35 9.75
N GLU A 508 -11.70 25.52 9.74
CA GLU A 508 -12.17 26.19 10.95
C GLU A 508 -13.18 25.35 11.76
N GLY A 509 -13.88 24.43 11.11
CA GLY A 509 -14.83 23.52 11.75
C GLY A 509 -14.21 22.26 12.35
N GLY A 510 -12.89 22.09 12.28
CA GLY A 510 -12.18 20.91 12.78
C GLY A 510 -11.70 19.96 11.68
N ALA A 511 -11.57 18.66 11.97
CA ALA A 511 -11.19 17.67 10.98
C ALA A 511 -12.25 17.58 9.87
N LEU A 512 -11.83 17.86 8.64
CA LEU A 512 -12.66 17.86 7.44
C LEU A 512 -12.53 16.53 6.67
N GLY A 513 -11.31 16.05 6.47
CA GLY A 513 -11.02 14.82 5.73
C GLY A 513 -9.94 13.99 6.43
N ILE A 514 -10.15 12.69 6.51
CA ILE A 514 -9.19 11.72 7.03
C ILE A 514 -8.92 10.73 5.90
N ILE A 515 -7.70 10.69 5.36
CA ILE A 515 -7.40 10.01 4.11
C ILE A 515 -6.05 9.31 4.20
N GLY A 516 -5.98 8.14 3.60
CA GLY A 516 -4.75 7.46 3.33
C GLY A 516 -4.99 6.22 2.47
N SER A 517 -3.92 5.54 2.11
CA SER A 517 -4.01 4.39 1.23
C SER A 517 -2.93 3.36 1.49
N SER A 518 -3.08 2.23 0.84
CA SER A 518 -2.17 1.10 0.77
C SER A 518 -1.77 0.84 -0.69
N GLY A 519 -0.68 0.09 -0.95
CA GLY A 519 -0.28 -0.30 -2.30
C GLY A 519 1.16 0.07 -2.69
N GLY A 520 2.09 0.09 -1.73
CA GLY A 520 3.51 0.33 -1.96
C GLY A 520 3.78 1.72 -2.57
N LEU A 521 4.57 1.81 -3.62
CA LEU A 521 4.93 3.09 -4.26
C LEU A 521 3.72 3.89 -4.77
N ARG A 522 2.60 3.23 -5.05
CA ARG A 522 1.35 3.86 -5.53
C ARG A 522 0.65 4.71 -4.47
N ILE A 523 1.02 4.55 -3.19
CA ILE A 523 0.43 5.29 -2.06
C ILE A 523 0.59 6.80 -2.27
N ILE A 524 1.78 7.25 -2.71
CA ILE A 524 2.09 8.68 -2.83
C ILE A 524 1.14 9.36 -3.82
N SER A 525 1.04 8.84 -5.04
CA SER A 525 0.14 9.40 -6.06
C SER A 525 -1.34 9.21 -5.72
N THR A 526 -1.72 8.09 -5.10
CA THR A 526 -3.10 7.86 -4.67
C THR A 526 -3.53 8.87 -3.61
N ASN A 527 -2.73 9.07 -2.56
CA ASN A 527 -3.06 10.02 -1.51
C ASN A 527 -3.08 11.45 -2.05
N ALA A 528 -2.11 11.84 -2.89
CA ALA A 528 -2.10 13.16 -3.53
C ALA A 528 -3.37 13.39 -4.38
N TRP A 529 -3.79 12.38 -5.17
CA TRP A 529 -4.97 12.47 -6.02
C TRP A 529 -6.26 12.60 -5.23
N VAL A 530 -6.47 11.76 -4.20
CA VAL A 530 -7.66 11.83 -3.36
C VAL A 530 -7.69 13.13 -2.55
N LEU A 531 -6.54 13.60 -2.02
CA LEU A 531 -6.45 14.88 -1.33
C LEU A 531 -6.81 16.06 -2.23
N LEU A 532 -6.27 16.13 -3.46
CA LEU A 532 -6.59 17.18 -4.43
C LEU A 532 -8.09 17.24 -4.72
N ARG A 533 -8.73 16.10 -4.96
CA ARG A 533 -10.17 16.04 -5.21
C ARG A 533 -11.01 16.41 -3.99
N SER A 534 -10.55 16.04 -2.79
CA SER A 534 -11.21 16.44 -1.53
C SER A 534 -11.06 17.93 -1.23
N LEU A 535 -10.00 18.57 -1.71
CA LEU A 535 -9.74 20.00 -1.53
C LEU A 535 -10.48 20.87 -2.56
N TRP A 536 -10.56 20.41 -3.82
CA TRP A 536 -11.06 21.19 -4.95
C TRP A 536 -12.39 20.69 -5.51
N GLY A 537 -12.72 19.40 -5.30
CA GLY A 537 -13.86 18.75 -5.92
C GLY A 537 -15.18 18.98 -5.19
N SER A 538 -16.29 18.73 -5.90
CA SER A 538 -17.64 18.61 -5.36
C SER A 538 -18.17 17.18 -5.44
N GLU A 539 -17.33 16.22 -5.78
CA GLU A 539 -17.66 14.82 -5.95
C GLU A 539 -17.90 14.13 -4.59
N SER A 540 -18.63 13.03 -4.58
CA SER A 540 -18.74 12.18 -3.40
C SER A 540 -17.41 11.50 -3.08
N LEU A 541 -17.20 11.16 -1.81
CA LEU A 541 -15.96 10.48 -1.41
C LEU A 541 -15.75 9.14 -2.14
N SER A 542 -16.85 8.42 -2.47
CA SER A 542 -16.76 7.18 -3.24
C SER A 542 -16.28 7.42 -4.68
N GLU A 543 -16.75 8.47 -5.35
CA GLU A 543 -16.27 8.84 -6.69
C GLU A 543 -14.78 9.21 -6.66
N MET A 544 -14.33 9.93 -5.63
CA MET A 544 -12.92 10.30 -5.47
C MET A 544 -12.02 9.06 -5.28
N ILE A 545 -12.47 8.08 -4.49
CA ILE A 545 -11.70 6.89 -4.12
C ILE A 545 -11.78 5.81 -5.21
N ASP A 546 -12.95 5.55 -5.79
CA ASP A 546 -13.15 4.42 -6.71
C ASP A 546 -12.81 4.71 -8.18
N SER A 547 -12.64 6.00 -8.55
CA SER A 547 -12.27 6.35 -9.91
C SER A 547 -10.95 5.69 -10.34
N PRO A 548 -10.80 5.36 -11.64
CA PRO A 548 -9.56 4.84 -12.18
C PRO A 548 -8.38 5.80 -11.96
N ARG A 549 -7.20 5.24 -11.69
CA ARG A 549 -6.03 6.00 -11.29
C ARG A 549 -4.86 5.79 -12.22
N VAL A 550 -3.95 6.77 -12.18
CA VAL A 550 -2.61 6.69 -12.75
C VAL A 550 -1.58 6.68 -11.62
N TYR A 551 -0.50 5.95 -11.83
CA TYR A 551 0.59 5.79 -10.86
C TYR A 551 1.91 6.13 -11.53
N PRO A 552 2.35 7.40 -11.47
CA PRO A 552 3.65 7.79 -11.96
C PRO A 552 4.76 7.01 -11.23
N TYR A 553 5.64 6.44 -12.00
CA TYR A 553 6.79 5.69 -11.53
C TYR A 553 8.05 6.23 -12.18
N ARG A 554 9.08 6.41 -11.39
CA ARG A 554 10.38 6.82 -11.87
C ARG A 554 11.46 5.89 -11.36
N SER A 555 12.26 5.34 -12.28
CA SER A 555 13.61 4.89 -12.03
C SER A 555 14.59 5.89 -12.64
N VAL A 556 15.87 5.67 -12.46
CA VAL A 556 16.91 6.59 -12.94
C VAL A 556 16.97 6.69 -14.46
N SER A 557 16.61 5.62 -15.17
CA SER A 557 16.69 5.55 -16.63
C SER A 557 15.33 5.59 -17.32
N VAL A 558 14.23 5.41 -16.57
CA VAL A 558 12.89 5.29 -17.15
C VAL A 558 11.86 6.01 -16.29
N SER A 559 11.12 6.92 -16.92
CA SER A 559 9.84 7.42 -16.40
C SER A 559 8.71 6.63 -17.05
N ARG A 560 7.82 6.05 -16.24
CA ARG A 560 6.62 5.33 -16.68
C ARG A 560 5.43 5.82 -15.88
N THR A 561 4.26 5.81 -16.48
CA THR A 561 3.00 6.01 -15.78
C THR A 561 2.15 4.77 -15.94
N TYR A 562 1.98 4.02 -14.85
CA TYR A 562 1.05 2.91 -14.86
C TYR A 562 -0.37 3.44 -14.74
N TYR A 563 -1.33 2.82 -15.45
CA TYR A 563 -2.75 3.17 -15.38
C TYR A 563 -3.61 1.90 -15.20
N GLU A 564 -4.70 2.04 -14.47
CA GLU A 564 -5.66 0.96 -14.25
C GLU A 564 -6.43 0.64 -15.53
N LYS A 565 -6.85 -0.62 -15.72
CA LYS A 565 -7.47 -1.11 -16.96
C LYS A 565 -8.76 -0.39 -17.37
N ASP A 566 -9.47 0.18 -16.40
CA ASP A 566 -10.70 0.96 -16.59
C ASP A 566 -10.45 2.47 -16.71
N PHE A 567 -9.19 2.90 -16.82
CA PHE A 567 -8.84 4.29 -17.11
C PHE A 567 -9.24 4.65 -18.56
N PRO A 568 -9.83 5.86 -18.82
CA PRO A 568 -10.34 6.23 -20.11
C PRO A 568 -9.28 6.17 -21.23
N GLU A 569 -9.57 5.43 -22.31
CA GLU A 569 -8.62 5.18 -23.40
C GLU A 569 -8.26 6.46 -24.16
N ASP A 570 -9.22 7.37 -24.34
CA ASP A 570 -8.99 8.68 -24.98
C ASP A 570 -7.96 9.52 -24.20
N LEU A 571 -7.99 9.48 -22.86
CA LEU A 571 -7.00 10.13 -22.02
C LEU A 571 -5.64 9.42 -22.09
N VAL A 572 -5.62 8.08 -22.18
CA VAL A 572 -4.37 7.33 -22.38
C VAL A 572 -3.69 7.77 -23.67
N GLU A 573 -4.44 7.82 -24.78
CA GLU A 573 -3.90 8.23 -26.09
C GLU A 573 -3.47 9.71 -26.08
N GLY A 574 -4.24 10.60 -25.45
CA GLY A 574 -3.85 11.99 -25.28
C GLY A 574 -2.55 12.15 -24.49
N LEU A 575 -2.40 11.43 -23.38
CA LEU A 575 -1.18 11.46 -22.57
C LEU A 575 0.02 10.86 -23.32
N LYS A 576 -0.17 9.78 -24.11
CA LYS A 576 0.87 9.24 -24.99
C LYS A 576 1.30 10.25 -26.04
N ALA A 577 0.35 10.98 -26.65
CA ALA A 577 0.64 12.04 -27.63
C ALA A 577 1.46 13.19 -27.02
N MET A 578 1.30 13.46 -25.71
CA MET A 578 2.13 14.39 -24.96
C MET A 578 3.49 13.79 -24.56
N GLY A 579 3.78 12.54 -24.90
CA GLY A 579 5.06 11.87 -24.65
C GLY A 579 5.14 11.06 -23.33
N HIS A 580 4.04 10.90 -22.59
CA HIS A 580 4.03 10.04 -21.42
C HIS A 580 4.13 8.55 -21.80
N ASN A 581 4.99 7.82 -21.12
CA ASN A 581 5.12 6.37 -21.26
C ASN A 581 4.01 5.67 -20.44
N MET A 582 2.84 5.48 -21.04
CA MET A 582 1.65 4.93 -20.41
C MET A 582 1.64 3.40 -20.49
N VAL A 583 1.58 2.70 -19.33
CA VAL A 583 1.61 1.24 -19.22
C VAL A 583 0.41 0.76 -18.41
N SER A 584 -0.42 -0.13 -19.00
CA SER A 584 -1.56 -0.71 -18.27
C SER A 584 -1.10 -1.64 -17.16
N THR A 585 -1.80 -1.62 -16.01
CA THR A 585 -1.50 -2.47 -14.86
C THR A 585 -2.76 -3.09 -14.25
N SER A 586 -2.61 -4.31 -13.71
CA SER A 586 -3.61 -4.92 -12.84
C SER A 586 -3.33 -4.69 -11.35
N SER A 587 -2.16 -4.13 -11.03
CA SER A 587 -1.81 -3.77 -9.66
C SER A 587 -2.46 -2.45 -9.28
N PHE A 588 -2.88 -2.32 -8.03
CA PHE A 588 -3.64 -1.17 -7.53
C PHE A 588 -3.10 -0.64 -6.20
N ALA A 589 -3.53 0.56 -5.84
CA ALA A 589 -3.57 1.04 -4.47
C ALA A 589 -5.02 1.05 -3.98
N ALA A 590 -5.23 0.93 -2.68
CA ALA A 590 -6.56 1.01 -2.08
C ALA A 590 -6.58 2.12 -1.02
N ALA A 591 -7.54 3.05 -1.14
CA ALA A 591 -7.69 4.18 -0.24
C ALA A 591 -8.89 3.99 0.70
N GLN A 592 -8.76 4.46 1.92
CA GLN A 592 -9.87 4.59 2.86
C GLN A 592 -9.96 6.05 3.28
N GLY A 593 -11.17 6.55 3.37
CA GLY A 593 -11.36 7.94 3.71
C GLY A 593 -12.65 8.22 4.47
N ILE A 594 -12.61 9.33 5.18
CA ILE A 594 -13.76 9.96 5.82
C ILE A 594 -13.76 11.43 5.41
N LEU A 595 -14.90 11.97 5.04
CA LEU A 595 -15.06 13.37 4.65
C LEU A 595 -16.29 13.95 5.35
N ARG A 596 -16.10 15.04 6.08
CA ARG A 596 -17.21 15.79 6.69
C ARG A 596 -17.86 16.65 5.61
N GLY A 597 -19.13 16.41 5.36
CA GLY A 597 -19.96 17.20 4.46
C GLY A 597 -20.60 18.42 5.14
N PRO A 598 -21.42 19.17 4.41
CA PRO A 598 -22.21 20.25 5.01
C PRO A 598 -23.19 19.72 6.07
N GLY A 599 -23.29 20.42 7.21
CA GLY A 599 -24.12 20.00 8.34
C GLY A 599 -23.57 18.75 9.04
N PRO A 600 -24.45 17.94 9.68
CA PRO A 600 -24.01 16.75 10.44
C PRO A 600 -23.78 15.51 9.54
N VAL A 601 -23.31 15.70 8.33
CA VAL A 601 -23.09 14.61 7.37
C VAL A 601 -21.63 14.20 7.40
N ILE A 602 -21.39 12.91 7.63
CA ILE A 602 -20.06 12.29 7.55
C ILE A 602 -20.13 11.20 6.49
N GLN A 603 -19.40 11.38 5.39
CA GLN A 603 -19.18 10.36 4.40
C GLN A 603 -17.97 9.50 4.80
N ALA A 604 -18.09 8.19 4.70
CA ALA A 604 -16.96 7.27 4.89
C ALA A 604 -16.97 6.24 3.77
N HIS A 605 -15.79 5.91 3.23
CA HIS A 605 -15.68 4.96 2.14
C HIS A 605 -14.39 4.13 2.25
N SER A 606 -14.52 2.84 1.97
CA SER A 606 -13.42 1.92 1.81
C SER A 606 -13.33 1.50 0.35
N ASP A 607 -12.15 1.56 -0.21
CA ASP A 607 -11.89 1.28 -1.63
C ASP A 607 -12.41 -0.10 -2.06
N ARG A 608 -13.18 -0.14 -3.14
CA ARG A 608 -13.72 -1.37 -3.72
C ARG A 608 -12.64 -2.41 -4.10
N ARG A 609 -11.39 -1.96 -4.28
CA ARG A 609 -10.26 -2.82 -4.71
C ARG A 609 -9.79 -3.79 -3.62
N LYS A 610 -10.09 -3.53 -2.36
CA LYS A 610 -9.84 -4.46 -1.23
C LYS A 610 -11.11 -5.04 -0.62
N HIS A 611 -12.30 -4.66 -1.12
CA HIS A 611 -13.60 -5.11 -0.64
C HIS A 611 -13.88 -4.83 0.84
N GLY A 612 -13.23 -3.80 1.40
CA GLY A 612 -13.60 -3.26 2.71
C GLY A 612 -14.91 -2.48 2.66
N TYR A 613 -15.48 -2.19 3.82
CA TYR A 613 -16.61 -1.28 3.96
C TYR A 613 -16.52 -0.48 5.25
N PRO A 614 -17.05 0.76 5.27
CA PRO A 614 -17.04 1.61 6.45
C PRO A 614 -18.16 1.23 7.42
N ALA A 615 -18.01 1.64 8.68
CA ALA A 615 -19.05 1.57 9.70
C ALA A 615 -19.14 2.89 10.46
N GLY A 616 -20.32 3.20 11.02
CA GLY A 616 -20.54 4.43 11.76
C GLY A 616 -21.96 4.53 12.31
N TYR A 617 -22.33 5.67 12.89
CA TYR A 617 -23.65 5.93 13.47
C TYR A 617 -24.03 7.42 13.46
#